data_fbbc38e831e6286e932453dde88afed1
#
_entry.id   fbbc38e831e6286e932453dde88afed1
#
_cell.length_a   1.000
_cell.length_b   1.000
_cell.length_c   1.000
_cell.angle_alpha   90.00
_cell.angle_beta   90.00
_cell.angle_gamma   90.00
#
_symmetry.space_group_name_H-M   'P 1'
#
loop_
_entity.id
_entity.type
_entity.pdbx_description
1 polymer ?
#
loop_
_entity_poly.entity_id
_entity_poly.type
_entity_poly.pdbx_seq_one_letter_code
_entity_poly.pdbx_strand_id
1 'polypeptide(L)'
;MSATGFESIDHTVQLTHIWINELDDALGWQNKPRAFRLLRSVLHALRDWLQVNEAVDLAAQLPTLVRGIYYDQWRPSAVPVKERRRDDFLARVDRDFKTDPIDNTAEAVTAVFRLLSEKVTAGEISDVRNALPVDLRALWPVPARAA
;
A
#
# COMPACT_ATOMS: atom_id res chain seq x y z
N MET A 1 6.27 16.19 -24.13
CA MET A 1 7.11 17.17 -23.41
C MET A 1 6.92 17.01 -21.92
N SER A 2 8.01 17.06 -21.18
CA SER A 2 8.02 16.91 -19.74
C SER A 2 7.43 18.16 -19.06
N ALA A 3 6.51 17.99 -18.10
CA ALA A 3 5.87 19.10 -17.39
C ALA A 3 6.86 19.84 -16.47
N THR A 4 7.87 19.15 -15.94
CA THR A 4 8.87 19.72 -15.03
C THR A 4 10.19 20.01 -15.73
N GLY A 5 10.39 19.55 -16.97
CA GLY A 5 11.66 19.59 -17.68
C GLY A 5 12.64 18.49 -17.27
N PHE A 6 12.27 17.61 -16.33
CA PHE A 6 13.08 16.47 -15.86
C PHE A 6 12.34 15.17 -16.06
N GLU A 7 12.80 14.32 -16.97
CA GLU A 7 12.15 13.04 -17.29
C GLU A 7 11.99 12.12 -16.08
N SER A 8 13.01 12.05 -15.22
CA SER A 8 12.96 11.18 -14.04
C SER A 8 11.88 11.60 -13.05
N ILE A 9 11.68 12.91 -12.88
CA ILE A 9 10.62 13.43 -12.00
C ILE A 9 9.26 13.22 -12.64
N ASP A 10 9.12 13.53 -13.93
CA ASP A 10 7.86 13.32 -14.64
C ASP A 10 7.49 11.86 -14.69
N HIS A 11 8.46 10.96 -14.84
CA HIS A 11 8.23 9.54 -14.89
C HIS A 11 7.66 9.02 -13.55
N THR A 12 8.24 9.40 -12.39
CA THR A 12 7.72 8.96 -11.11
C THR A 12 6.35 9.56 -10.80
N VAL A 13 6.08 10.79 -11.25
CA VAL A 13 4.75 11.40 -11.15
C VAL A 13 3.74 10.61 -11.98
N GLN A 14 4.08 10.25 -13.21
CA GLN A 14 3.23 9.44 -14.08
C GLN A 14 2.93 8.07 -13.47
N LEU A 15 3.94 7.39 -12.95
CA LEU A 15 3.76 6.09 -12.28
C LEU A 15 2.81 6.22 -11.10
N THR A 16 2.94 7.28 -10.32
CA THR A 16 2.06 7.53 -9.18
C THR A 16 0.61 7.72 -9.63
N HIS A 17 0.38 8.47 -10.70
CA HIS A 17 -0.96 8.61 -11.27
C HIS A 17 -1.51 7.28 -11.77
N ILE A 18 -0.68 6.45 -12.41
CA ILE A 18 -1.10 5.12 -12.87
C ILE A 18 -1.56 4.27 -11.68
N TRP A 19 -0.79 4.26 -10.60
CA TRP A 19 -1.16 3.51 -9.40
C TRP A 19 -2.49 3.97 -8.83
N ILE A 20 -2.68 5.29 -8.71
CA ILE A 20 -3.92 5.86 -8.18
C ILE A 20 -5.11 5.55 -9.10
N ASN A 21 -4.93 5.68 -10.41
CA ASN A 21 -5.98 5.42 -11.38
C ASN A 21 -6.42 3.95 -11.36
N GLU A 22 -5.46 3.02 -11.35
CA GLU A 22 -5.76 1.59 -11.30
C GLU A 22 -6.45 1.21 -9.99
N LEU A 23 -6.02 1.79 -8.86
CA LEU A 23 -6.67 1.56 -7.58
C LEU A 23 -8.10 2.08 -7.57
N ASP A 24 -8.30 3.30 -8.04
CA ASP A 24 -9.63 3.92 -8.10
C ASP A 24 -10.58 3.11 -9.00
N ASP A 25 -10.08 2.64 -10.14
CA ASP A 25 -10.86 1.78 -11.03
C ASP A 25 -11.25 0.46 -10.33
N ALA A 26 -10.31 -0.16 -9.63
CA ALA A 26 -10.57 -1.40 -8.91
C ALA A 26 -11.60 -1.22 -7.78
N LEU A 27 -11.58 -0.06 -7.13
CA LEU A 27 -12.52 0.28 -6.05
C LEU A 27 -13.88 0.72 -6.57
N GLY A 28 -13.93 1.23 -7.80
CA GLY A 28 -15.16 1.82 -8.34
C GLY A 28 -15.58 3.11 -7.65
N TRP A 29 -14.64 3.79 -6.97
CA TRP A 29 -14.98 4.98 -6.18
C TRP A 29 -15.20 6.22 -7.01
N GLN A 30 -14.59 6.32 -8.20
CA GLN A 30 -14.63 7.51 -9.03
C GLN A 30 -14.20 8.76 -8.24
N ASN A 31 -13.17 8.59 -7.42
CA ASN A 31 -12.66 9.62 -6.54
C ASN A 31 -11.16 9.39 -6.31
N LYS A 32 -10.35 9.95 -7.19
CA LYS A 32 -8.89 9.75 -7.17
C LYS A 32 -8.22 10.29 -5.91
N PRO A 33 -8.59 11.48 -5.38
CA PRO A 33 -8.03 11.93 -4.11
C PRO A 33 -8.30 10.96 -2.97
N ARG A 34 -9.50 10.36 -2.93
CA ARG A 34 -9.85 9.38 -1.90
C ARG A 34 -9.07 8.08 -2.08
N ALA A 35 -8.91 7.62 -3.32
CA ALA A 35 -8.07 6.44 -3.62
C ALA A 35 -6.62 6.67 -3.22
N PHE A 36 -6.09 7.86 -3.47
CA PHE A 36 -4.74 8.23 -3.01
C PHE A 36 -4.62 8.18 -1.48
N ARG A 37 -5.61 8.72 -0.76
CA ARG A 37 -5.61 8.64 0.71
C ARG A 37 -5.62 7.21 1.20
N LEU A 38 -6.37 6.32 0.54
CA LEU A 38 -6.39 4.90 0.87
C LEU A 38 -5.02 4.26 0.64
N LEU A 39 -4.42 4.50 -0.52
CA LEU A 39 -3.08 3.99 -0.83
C LEU A 39 -2.08 4.41 0.25
N ARG A 40 -2.06 5.69 0.59
CA ARG A 40 -1.18 6.23 1.64
C ARG A 40 -1.44 5.57 2.98
N SER A 41 -2.71 5.45 3.38
CA SER A 41 -3.09 4.86 4.67
C SER A 41 -2.66 3.40 4.78
N VAL A 42 -2.90 2.60 3.74
CA VAL A 42 -2.54 1.19 3.74
C VAL A 42 -1.02 1.00 3.69
N LEU A 43 -0.31 1.80 2.90
CA LEU A 43 1.15 1.75 2.86
C LEU A 43 1.75 2.08 4.22
N HIS A 44 1.22 3.09 4.92
CA HIS A 44 1.69 3.45 6.25
C HIS A 44 1.41 2.35 7.27
N ALA A 45 0.22 1.76 7.25
CA ALA A 45 -0.11 0.65 8.13
C ALA A 45 0.79 -0.55 7.85
N LEU A 46 0.98 -0.91 6.59
CA LEU A 46 1.80 -2.04 6.19
C LEU A 46 3.25 -1.89 6.67
N ARG A 47 3.87 -0.73 6.43
CA ARG A 47 5.25 -0.50 6.87
C ARG A 47 5.38 -0.58 8.40
N ASP A 48 4.36 -0.10 9.14
CA ASP A 48 4.38 -0.09 10.60
C ASP A 48 4.17 -1.49 11.20
N TRP A 49 3.61 -2.40 10.43
CA TRP A 49 3.40 -3.81 10.83
C TRP A 49 4.56 -4.71 10.43
N LEU A 50 5.53 -4.21 9.68
CA LEU A 50 6.72 -4.94 9.27
C LEU A 50 7.91 -4.57 10.14
N GLN A 51 8.85 -5.51 10.29
CA GLN A 51 10.16 -5.19 10.84
C GLN A 51 10.90 -4.24 9.89
N VAL A 52 11.84 -3.48 10.44
CA VAL A 52 12.56 -2.45 9.68
C VAL A 52 13.14 -3.00 8.38
N ASN A 53 13.81 -4.15 8.44
CA ASN A 53 14.43 -4.74 7.25
C ASN A 53 13.42 -5.03 6.14
N GLU A 54 12.28 -5.62 6.49
CA GLU A 54 11.24 -5.92 5.51
C GLU A 54 10.59 -4.66 4.96
N ALA A 55 10.38 -3.66 5.81
CA ALA A 55 9.83 -2.39 5.38
C ALA A 55 10.74 -1.70 4.36
N VAL A 56 12.06 -1.73 4.58
CA VAL A 56 13.05 -1.14 3.67
C VAL A 56 13.13 -1.93 2.36
N ASP A 57 13.09 -3.24 2.41
CA ASP A 57 13.13 -4.09 1.21
C ASP A 57 11.93 -3.83 0.30
N LEU A 58 10.74 -3.70 0.89
CA LEU A 58 9.54 -3.36 0.11
C LEU A 58 9.68 -1.98 -0.53
N ALA A 59 10.14 -0.99 0.22
CA ALA A 59 10.32 0.37 -0.28
C ALA A 59 11.23 0.42 -1.50
N ALA A 60 12.26 -0.43 -1.55
CA ALA A 60 13.20 -0.45 -2.65
C ALA A 60 12.55 -0.77 -4.00
N GLN A 61 11.38 -1.42 -3.99
CA GLN A 61 10.66 -1.78 -5.20
C GLN A 61 9.57 -0.76 -5.59
N LEU A 62 9.38 0.27 -4.78
CA LEU A 62 8.37 1.29 -5.06
C LEU A 62 8.95 2.40 -5.93
N PRO A 63 8.15 2.99 -6.87
CA PRO A 63 8.57 4.19 -7.58
C PRO A 63 8.94 5.31 -6.61
N THR A 64 9.84 6.18 -7.00
CA THR A 64 10.45 7.18 -6.11
C THR A 64 9.42 8.01 -5.33
N LEU A 65 8.39 8.53 -5.99
CA LEU A 65 7.38 9.32 -5.30
C LEU A 65 6.52 8.47 -4.36
N VAL A 66 6.13 7.26 -4.80
CA VAL A 66 5.38 6.32 -3.95
C VAL A 66 6.22 5.92 -2.74
N ARG A 67 7.52 5.72 -2.93
CA ARG A 67 8.45 5.43 -1.83
C ARG A 67 8.48 6.57 -0.81
N GLY A 68 8.52 7.82 -1.28
CA GLY A 68 8.47 8.99 -0.40
C GLY A 68 7.18 9.06 0.41
N ILE A 69 6.05 8.77 -0.22
CA ILE A 69 4.75 8.69 0.45
C ILE A 69 4.77 7.57 1.50
N TYR A 70 5.31 6.43 1.15
CA TYR A 70 5.44 5.25 2.03
C TYR A 70 6.25 5.59 3.28
N TYR A 71 7.37 6.31 3.15
CA TYR A 71 8.25 6.67 4.26
C TYR A 71 7.79 7.87 5.07
N ASP A 72 6.89 8.69 4.53
CA ASP A 72 6.47 9.91 5.19
C ASP A 72 5.94 9.62 6.60
N GLN A 73 6.46 10.32 7.61
CA GLN A 73 6.10 10.17 9.01
C GLN A 73 6.48 8.81 9.64
N TRP A 74 7.35 8.04 8.99
CA TRP A 74 7.79 6.76 9.55
C TRP A 74 8.69 6.95 10.78
N ARG A 75 8.42 6.16 11.82
CA ARG A 75 9.22 6.12 13.03
C ARG A 75 9.76 4.70 13.22
N PRO A 76 10.96 4.40 12.68
CA PRO A 76 11.51 3.04 12.73
C PRO A 76 11.65 2.47 14.15
N SER A 77 11.88 3.33 15.15
CA SER A 77 11.99 2.88 16.54
C SER A 77 10.68 2.39 17.15
N ALA A 78 9.54 2.71 16.51
CA ALA A 78 8.21 2.33 16.99
C ALA A 78 7.64 1.11 16.27
N VAL A 79 8.40 0.48 15.38
CA VAL A 79 7.93 -0.66 14.59
C VAL A 79 8.73 -1.93 14.91
N PRO A 80 8.18 -3.13 14.67
CA PRO A 80 6.79 -3.37 14.28
C PRO A 80 5.83 -3.07 15.43
N VAL A 81 4.58 -2.73 15.09
CA VAL A 81 3.54 -2.55 16.11
C VAL A 81 3.29 -3.87 16.84
N LYS A 82 2.71 -3.78 18.04
CA LYS A 82 2.47 -4.96 18.88
C LYS A 82 1.23 -5.74 18.46
N GLU A 83 0.28 -5.07 17.83
CA GLU A 83 -0.97 -5.67 17.38
C GLU A 83 -0.67 -6.75 16.33
N ARG A 84 -1.46 -7.84 16.38
CA ARG A 84 -1.26 -9.00 15.51
C ARG A 84 -2.53 -9.42 14.79
N ARG A 85 -3.65 -8.72 15.00
CA ARG A 85 -4.95 -9.13 14.50
C ARG A 85 -5.38 -8.32 13.29
N ARG A 86 -6.10 -8.99 12.40
CA ARG A 86 -6.67 -8.39 11.19
C ARG A 86 -7.51 -7.15 11.52
N ASP A 87 -8.36 -7.23 12.55
CA ASP A 87 -9.23 -6.11 12.91
C ASP A 87 -8.44 -4.88 13.37
N ASP A 88 -7.30 -5.07 14.01
CA ASP A 88 -6.43 -3.96 14.41
C ASP A 88 -5.84 -3.24 13.20
N PHE A 89 -5.45 -4.00 12.17
CA PHE A 89 -4.96 -3.42 10.93
C PHE A 89 -6.05 -2.61 10.23
N LEU A 90 -7.24 -3.17 10.12
CA LEU A 90 -8.37 -2.48 9.51
C LEU A 90 -8.76 -1.23 10.29
N ALA A 91 -8.74 -1.29 11.63
CA ALA A 91 -9.01 -0.13 12.48
C ALA A 91 -7.98 0.98 12.26
N ARG A 92 -6.72 0.63 12.01
CA ARG A 92 -5.67 1.60 11.71
C ARG A 92 -6.00 2.37 10.43
N VAL A 93 -6.47 1.69 9.40
CA VAL A 93 -6.88 2.33 8.15
C VAL A 93 -8.13 3.17 8.38
N ASP A 94 -9.12 2.65 9.10
CA ASP A 94 -10.37 3.36 9.39
C ASP A 94 -10.14 4.68 10.11
N ARG A 95 -9.11 4.80 10.94
CA ARG A 95 -8.78 6.06 11.63
C ARG A 95 -8.50 7.20 10.65
N ASP A 96 -7.94 6.91 9.50
CA ASP A 96 -7.65 7.92 8.49
C ASP A 96 -8.89 8.33 7.69
N PHE A 97 -10.01 7.65 7.91
CA PHE A 97 -11.28 7.89 7.21
C PHE A 97 -12.44 8.19 8.16
N LYS A 98 -12.16 8.76 9.33
CA LYS A 98 -13.20 9.04 10.34
C LYS A 98 -14.34 9.92 9.84
N THR A 99 -14.02 10.91 9.01
CA THR A 99 -14.99 11.86 8.50
C THR A 99 -15.58 11.45 7.16
N ASP A 100 -15.06 10.38 6.58
CA ASP A 100 -15.47 9.85 5.28
C ASP A 100 -15.31 8.32 5.31
N PRO A 101 -16.11 7.60 6.12
CA PRO A 101 -15.91 6.17 6.37
C PRO A 101 -15.94 5.32 5.10
N ILE A 102 -15.11 4.28 5.10
CA ILE A 102 -15.10 3.27 4.05
C ILE A 102 -16.18 2.23 4.36
N ASP A 103 -16.99 1.89 3.36
CA ASP A 103 -18.07 0.91 3.53
C ASP A 103 -17.55 -0.48 3.88
N ASN A 104 -16.52 -0.94 3.14
CA ASN A 104 -15.90 -2.25 3.37
C ASN A 104 -14.39 -2.08 3.38
N THR A 105 -13.84 -1.87 4.57
CA THR A 105 -12.41 -1.61 4.75
C THR A 105 -11.55 -2.81 4.34
N ALA A 106 -11.99 -4.02 4.63
CA ALA A 106 -11.26 -5.24 4.23
C ALA A 106 -11.12 -5.34 2.72
N GLU A 107 -12.19 -5.06 1.98
CA GLU A 107 -12.16 -5.06 0.52
C GLU A 107 -11.25 -3.96 -0.02
N ALA A 108 -11.29 -2.77 0.58
CA ALA A 108 -10.43 -1.65 0.18
C ALA A 108 -8.95 -1.98 0.41
N VAL A 109 -8.61 -2.54 1.55
CA VAL A 109 -7.23 -2.97 1.85
C VAL A 109 -6.78 -4.07 0.87
N THR A 110 -7.65 -5.03 0.58
CA THR A 110 -7.34 -6.09 -0.40
C THR A 110 -7.07 -5.51 -1.78
N ALA A 111 -7.80 -4.47 -2.18
CA ALA A 111 -7.54 -3.80 -3.46
C ALA A 111 -6.14 -3.18 -3.52
N VAL A 112 -5.67 -2.57 -2.43
CA VAL A 112 -4.30 -2.05 -2.35
C VAL A 112 -3.28 -3.19 -2.40
N PHE A 113 -3.52 -4.27 -1.67
CA PHE A 113 -2.62 -5.43 -1.68
C PHE A 113 -2.56 -6.08 -3.06
N ARG A 114 -3.67 -6.12 -3.79
CA ARG A 114 -3.68 -6.60 -5.17
C ARG A 114 -2.84 -5.69 -6.08
N LEU A 115 -2.97 -4.39 -5.93
CA LEU A 115 -2.16 -3.43 -6.68
C LEU A 115 -0.67 -3.67 -6.42
N LEU A 116 -0.27 -3.81 -5.15
CA LEU A 116 1.12 -4.10 -4.79
C LEU A 116 1.58 -5.42 -5.43
N SER A 117 0.74 -6.45 -5.43
CA SER A 117 1.07 -7.74 -6.02
C SER A 117 1.32 -7.65 -7.53
N GLU A 118 0.68 -6.70 -8.20
CA GLU A 118 0.87 -6.46 -9.64
C GLU A 118 2.12 -5.62 -9.93
N LYS A 119 2.52 -4.75 -9.01
CA LYS A 119 3.60 -3.77 -9.23
C LYS A 119 4.95 -4.20 -8.66
N VAL A 120 4.95 -5.09 -7.68
CA VAL A 120 6.15 -5.55 -6.96
C VAL A 120 6.41 -7.00 -7.33
N THR A 121 7.67 -7.43 -7.30
CA THR A 121 8.01 -8.81 -7.67
C THR A 121 7.31 -9.83 -6.77
N ALA A 122 7.01 -10.99 -7.33
CA ALA A 122 6.34 -12.07 -6.60
C ALA A 122 7.15 -12.52 -5.38
N GLY A 123 8.48 -12.53 -5.49
CA GLY A 123 9.36 -12.89 -4.38
C GLY A 123 9.25 -11.93 -3.21
N GLU A 124 9.24 -10.62 -3.50
CA GLU A 124 9.11 -9.60 -2.44
C GLU A 124 7.71 -9.65 -1.81
N ILE A 125 6.67 -9.84 -2.59
CA ILE A 125 5.31 -9.99 -2.06
C ILE A 125 5.23 -11.21 -1.13
N SER A 126 5.84 -12.32 -1.51
CA SER A 126 5.91 -13.51 -0.67
C SER A 126 6.62 -13.22 0.66
N ASP A 127 7.75 -12.51 0.62
CA ASP A 127 8.50 -12.14 1.82
C ASP A 127 7.67 -11.24 2.74
N VAL A 128 6.97 -10.25 2.18
CA VAL A 128 6.10 -9.35 2.96
C VAL A 128 4.96 -10.14 3.62
N ARG A 129 4.28 -10.98 2.86
CA ARG A 129 3.18 -11.80 3.40
C ARG A 129 3.67 -12.69 4.54
N ASN A 130 4.81 -13.33 4.36
CA ASN A 130 5.37 -14.23 5.38
C ASN A 130 5.86 -13.48 6.63
N ALA A 131 6.22 -12.21 6.49
CA ALA A 131 6.62 -11.36 7.61
C ALA A 131 5.44 -10.81 8.40
N LEU A 132 4.25 -10.78 7.80
CA LEU A 132 3.04 -10.30 8.45
C LEU A 132 2.43 -11.38 9.35
N PRO A 133 1.67 -10.98 10.38
CA PRO A 133 0.88 -11.94 11.16
C PRO A 133 -0.02 -12.78 10.28
N VAL A 134 -0.19 -14.05 10.64
CA VAL A 134 -1.01 -15.01 9.87
C VAL A 134 -2.41 -14.45 9.62
N ASP A 135 -2.98 -13.79 10.62
CA ASP A 135 -4.33 -13.23 10.55
C ASP A 135 -4.49 -12.19 9.42
N LEU A 136 -3.41 -11.50 9.05
CA LEU A 136 -3.44 -10.52 7.97
C LEU A 136 -3.30 -11.13 6.57
N ARG A 137 -2.72 -12.32 6.48
CA ARG A 137 -2.41 -12.91 5.17
C ARG A 137 -3.66 -13.15 4.33
N ALA A 138 -4.80 -13.34 4.97
CA ALA A 138 -6.08 -13.54 4.29
C ALA A 138 -6.55 -12.30 3.52
N LEU A 139 -6.03 -11.10 3.85
CA LEU A 139 -6.35 -9.88 3.13
C LEU A 139 -5.64 -9.80 1.77
N TRP A 140 -4.58 -10.56 1.57
CA TRP A 140 -3.90 -10.61 0.29
C TRP A 140 -4.68 -11.48 -0.69
N PRO A 141 -4.87 -11.00 -1.93
CA PRO A 141 -5.56 -11.83 -2.92
C PRO A 141 -4.72 -13.07 -3.24
N VAL A 142 -5.42 -14.17 -3.52
CA VAL A 142 -4.75 -15.39 -3.98
C VAL A 142 -4.15 -15.08 -5.35
N PRO A 143 -2.84 -15.36 -5.58
CA PRO A 143 -2.24 -15.15 -6.89
C PRO A 143 -2.99 -15.97 -7.95
N ALA A 144 -3.20 -15.36 -9.11
CA ALA A 144 -3.71 -16.11 -10.24
C ALA A 144 -2.74 -17.27 -10.52
N ARG A 145 -3.24 -18.49 -10.57
CA ARG A 145 -2.41 -19.63 -10.91
C ARG A 145 -1.90 -19.42 -12.33
N ALA A 146 -0.58 -19.55 -12.50
CA ALA A 146 -0.03 -19.67 -13.83
C ALA A 146 -0.71 -20.88 -14.50
N ALA A 147 -1.30 -20.63 -15.64
CA ALA A 147 -1.96 -21.67 -16.41
C ALA A 147 -0.95 -22.75 -16.79
#